data_33ce5f1b0d990b53f8c043d07aa6db77
#
_entry.id   33ce5f1b0d990b53f8c043d07aa6db77
#
_cell.length_a   1.000
_cell.length_b   1.000
_cell.length_c   1.000
_cell.angle_alpha   90.00
_cell.angle_beta   90.00
_cell.angle_gamma   90.00
#
_symmetry.space_group_name_H-M   'P 1'
#
loop_
_entity.id
_entity.type
_entity.pdbx_description
1 polymer ?
#
loop_
_entity_poly.entity_id
_entity_poly.type
_entity_poly.pdbx_seq_one_letter_code
_entity_poly.pdbx_strand_id
1 'polypeptide(L)'
;LRCLVGSEMCIRDRLYRIEVYMMSSDKLIAKNPTAFHNYNIENKLEAGIVLSGTEIKSIRNGKANLKDSYAIIKNNEVYIVGLHISPYEHGNIFNKDPLRDRKLLLNRREINKLIVMTKQKGYSLVPLNMYFKGSLVKVELGVGKGKKLYDKREDIAKKDAERRMLQHMKNQ
;
A
#
# COMPACT_ATOMS: atom_id res chain seq x y z
N LEU A 1 -50.07 23.21 -12.00
CA LEU A 1 -49.51 21.92 -11.57
C LEU A 1 -48.28 21.56 -12.42
N ARG A 2 -47.21 22.27 -12.21
CA ARG A 2 -45.90 21.96 -12.78
C ARG A 2 -44.86 21.99 -11.65
N CYS A 3 -43.97 21.03 -11.67
CA CYS A 3 -42.76 20.94 -10.84
C CYS A 3 -42.90 20.38 -9.42
N LEU A 4 -43.06 19.05 -9.30
CA LEU A 4 -42.68 18.34 -8.08
C LEU A 4 -42.15 16.89 -8.33
N VAL A 5 -41.71 16.56 -9.56
CA VAL A 5 -41.17 15.23 -9.88
C VAL A 5 -39.62 15.20 -9.93
N GLY A 6 -38.95 16.36 -9.83
CA GLY A 6 -37.51 16.46 -10.01
C GLY A 6 -36.63 16.33 -8.74
N SER A 7 -37.22 16.47 -7.54
CA SER A 7 -36.41 16.56 -6.30
C SER A 7 -36.19 15.22 -5.57
N GLU A 8 -37.13 14.30 -5.68
CA GLU A 8 -37.02 13.02 -4.98
C GLU A 8 -36.03 12.03 -5.64
N MET A 9 -35.94 12.10 -6.98
CA MET A 9 -35.02 11.28 -7.74
C MET A 9 -33.53 11.65 -7.47
N CYS A 10 -33.24 12.94 -7.29
CA CYS A 10 -31.92 13.43 -6.95
C CYS A 10 -31.48 13.06 -5.52
N ILE A 11 -32.40 12.97 -4.56
CA ILE A 11 -32.11 12.62 -3.17
C ILE A 11 -31.80 11.11 -3.07
N ARG A 12 -32.58 10.30 -3.79
CA ARG A 12 -32.38 8.83 -3.81
C ARG A 12 -31.06 8.44 -4.45
N ASP A 13 -30.67 9.07 -5.56
CA ASP A 13 -29.39 8.85 -6.21
C ASP A 13 -28.21 9.37 -5.36
N ARG A 14 -28.41 10.43 -4.59
CA ARG A 14 -27.41 10.96 -3.68
C ARG A 14 -27.21 10.05 -2.46
N LEU A 15 -28.26 9.48 -1.90
CA LEU A 15 -28.19 8.52 -0.81
C LEU A 15 -27.58 7.19 -1.29
N TYR A 16 -27.97 6.70 -2.47
CA TYR A 16 -27.38 5.49 -3.06
C TYR A 16 -25.88 5.67 -3.34
N ARG A 17 -25.47 6.87 -3.76
CA ARG A 17 -24.06 7.22 -3.96
C ARG A 17 -23.28 7.30 -2.65
N ILE A 18 -23.92 7.74 -1.57
CA ILE A 18 -23.32 7.79 -0.22
C ILE A 18 -23.20 6.38 0.38
N GLU A 19 -24.21 5.53 0.22
CA GLU A 19 -24.17 4.13 0.69
C GLU A 19 -23.14 3.30 -0.08
N VAL A 20 -23.04 3.46 -1.40
CA VAL A 20 -21.99 2.83 -2.21
C VAL A 20 -20.59 3.34 -1.83
N TYR A 21 -20.46 4.60 -1.40
CA TYR A 21 -19.20 5.17 -0.91
C TYR A 21 -18.80 4.66 0.48
N MET A 22 -19.77 4.33 1.33
CA MET A 22 -19.54 3.75 2.66
C MET A 22 -19.25 2.24 2.65
N MET A 23 -19.57 1.52 1.57
CA MET A 23 -19.30 0.10 1.42
C MET A 23 -18.01 -0.23 0.67
N SER A 24 -17.12 0.73 0.42
CA SER A 24 -15.78 0.43 -0.08
C SER A 24 -14.89 -0.10 1.06
N SER A 25 -15.07 -1.37 1.41
CA SER A 25 -14.06 -2.09 2.18
C SER A 25 -12.73 -1.98 1.44
N ASP A 26 -11.71 -1.43 2.08
CA ASP A 26 -10.37 -1.29 1.53
C ASP A 26 -9.87 -2.67 1.11
N LYS A 27 -9.94 -2.97 -0.18
CA LYS A 27 -9.53 -4.29 -0.69
C LYS A 27 -8.00 -4.36 -0.74
N LEU A 28 -7.44 -5.16 0.16
CA LEU A 28 -5.99 -5.43 0.16
C LEU A 28 -5.59 -6.13 -1.15
N ILE A 29 -4.57 -5.60 -1.82
CA ILE A 29 -4.01 -6.13 -3.07
C ILE A 29 -2.76 -6.95 -2.80
N ALA A 30 -1.79 -6.33 -2.13
CA ALA A 30 -0.52 -6.94 -1.81
C ALA A 30 -0.03 -6.49 -0.45
N LYS A 31 0.65 -7.39 0.27
CA LYS A 31 1.28 -7.13 1.56
C LYS A 31 2.76 -7.47 1.47
N ASN A 32 3.58 -6.70 2.18
CA ASN A 32 5.01 -6.99 2.34
C ASN A 32 5.26 -7.64 3.71
N PRO A 33 5.27 -8.97 3.81
CA PRO A 33 5.44 -9.66 5.09
C PRO A 33 6.85 -9.49 5.67
N THR A 34 7.84 -9.27 4.80
CA THR A 34 9.24 -9.14 5.20
C THR A 34 9.57 -7.77 5.78
N ALA A 35 8.75 -6.76 5.52
CA ALA A 35 8.96 -5.40 6.02
C ALA A 35 9.04 -5.35 7.55
N PHE A 36 8.06 -5.91 8.24
CA PHE A 36 8.02 -5.95 9.71
C PHE A 36 9.08 -6.88 10.34
N HIS A 37 9.53 -7.89 9.58
CA HIS A 37 10.62 -8.75 10.02
C HIS A 37 11.98 -8.03 9.96
N ASN A 38 12.19 -7.25 8.90
CA ASN A 38 13.47 -6.61 8.64
C ASN A 38 13.64 -5.23 9.25
N TYR A 39 12.53 -4.53 9.48
CA TYR A 39 12.54 -3.13 9.93
C TYR A 39 11.67 -2.93 11.16
N ASN A 40 12.13 -2.07 12.06
CA ASN A 40 11.31 -1.52 13.14
C ASN A 40 10.60 -0.27 12.60
N ILE A 41 9.28 -0.39 12.35
CA ILE A 41 8.47 0.68 11.74
C ILE A 41 8.03 1.65 12.84
N GLU A 42 8.49 2.90 12.75
CA GLU A 42 8.14 3.95 13.69
C GLU A 42 6.94 4.78 13.23
N ASN A 43 6.87 5.07 11.93
CA ASN A 43 5.81 5.87 11.35
C ASN A 43 5.23 5.20 10.10
N LYS A 44 3.94 5.46 9.85
CA LYS A 44 3.23 5.01 8.66
C LYS A 44 2.56 6.20 7.96
N LEU A 45 2.57 6.20 6.65
CA LEU A 45 1.99 7.22 5.79
C LEU A 45 1.23 6.57 4.63
N GLU A 46 0.09 7.13 4.27
CA GLU A 46 -0.68 6.73 3.10
C GLU A 46 -0.26 7.56 1.89
N ALA A 47 0.14 6.91 0.82
CA ALA A 47 0.53 7.55 -0.43
C ALA A 47 -0.36 7.10 -1.59
N GLY A 48 -0.68 8.00 -2.51
CA GLY A 48 -1.19 7.63 -3.83
C GLY A 48 -0.05 7.10 -4.71
N ILE A 49 -0.37 6.37 -5.78
CA ILE A 49 0.63 5.86 -6.73
C ILE A 49 0.21 6.17 -8.16
N VAL A 50 1.17 6.58 -8.99
CA VAL A 50 0.97 6.86 -10.42
C VAL A 50 1.14 5.58 -11.22
N LEU A 51 0.04 5.08 -11.78
CA LEU A 51 -0.05 3.84 -12.54
C LEU A 51 -0.53 4.08 -13.97
N SER A 52 -0.14 3.20 -14.89
CA SER A 52 -0.73 3.14 -16.24
C SER A 52 -2.02 2.33 -16.24
N GLY A 53 -2.84 2.48 -17.29
CA GLY A 53 -4.11 1.76 -17.40
C GLY A 53 -3.95 0.24 -17.41
N THR A 54 -2.90 -0.28 -18.06
CA THR A 54 -2.55 -1.71 -18.08
C THR A 54 -2.14 -2.22 -16.71
N GLU A 55 -1.36 -1.45 -15.95
CA GLU A 55 -0.96 -1.78 -14.58
C GLU A 55 -2.16 -1.86 -13.63
N ILE A 56 -3.11 -0.93 -13.73
CA ILE A 56 -4.33 -0.94 -12.91
C ILE A 56 -5.16 -2.21 -13.19
N LYS A 57 -5.27 -2.62 -14.47
CA LYS A 57 -5.96 -3.86 -14.83
C LYS A 57 -5.26 -5.09 -14.25
N SER A 58 -3.94 -5.12 -14.28
CA SER A 58 -3.13 -6.20 -13.71
C SER A 58 -3.27 -6.25 -12.18
N ILE A 59 -3.26 -5.11 -11.51
CA ILE A 59 -3.46 -4.98 -10.06
C ILE A 59 -4.86 -5.47 -9.64
N ARG A 60 -5.90 -5.18 -10.42
CA ARG A 60 -7.27 -5.69 -10.16
C ARG A 60 -7.32 -7.22 -10.19
N ASN A 61 -6.47 -7.84 -11.00
CA ASN A 61 -6.30 -9.29 -11.06
C ASN A 61 -5.36 -9.83 -9.96
N GLY A 62 -4.92 -9.00 -9.02
CA GLY A 62 -4.04 -9.40 -7.93
C GLY A 62 -2.59 -9.67 -8.34
N LYS A 63 -2.18 -9.30 -9.56
CA LYS A 63 -0.85 -9.57 -10.11
C LYS A 63 0.16 -8.47 -9.72
N ALA A 64 0.31 -8.20 -8.42
CA ALA A 64 1.28 -7.22 -7.89
C ALA A 64 2.03 -7.81 -6.69
N ASN A 65 3.34 -7.53 -6.58
CA ASN A 65 4.20 -8.01 -5.51
C ASN A 65 5.06 -6.88 -4.95
N LEU A 66 4.97 -6.67 -3.63
CA LEU A 66 5.74 -5.66 -2.88
C LEU A 66 7.04 -6.21 -2.29
N LYS A 67 7.35 -7.49 -2.49
CA LYS A 67 8.57 -8.11 -1.96
C LYS A 67 9.79 -7.39 -2.53
N ASP A 68 10.76 -7.12 -1.66
CA ASP A 68 12.04 -6.48 -2.00
C ASP A 68 11.91 -5.06 -2.60
N SER A 69 10.72 -4.45 -2.50
CA SER A 69 10.50 -3.06 -2.90
C SER A 69 10.86 -2.09 -1.77
N TYR A 70 11.31 -0.92 -2.15
CA TYR A 70 11.63 0.19 -1.25
C TYR A 70 11.27 1.53 -1.89
N ALA A 71 11.21 2.58 -1.10
CA ALA A 71 10.97 3.92 -1.63
C ALA A 71 12.21 4.79 -1.50
N ILE A 72 12.43 5.63 -2.49
CA ILE A 72 13.52 6.60 -2.56
C ILE A 72 12.99 7.99 -2.82
N ILE A 73 13.74 8.99 -2.39
CA ILE A 73 13.44 10.39 -2.65
C ILE A 73 14.42 10.91 -3.70
N LYS A 74 13.88 11.28 -4.87
CA LYS A 74 14.63 11.92 -5.96
C LYS A 74 13.97 13.24 -6.30
N ASN A 75 14.72 14.33 -6.43
CA ASN A 75 14.22 15.66 -6.85
C ASN A 75 13.00 16.14 -6.04
N ASN A 76 13.02 15.94 -4.71
CA ASN A 76 11.90 16.27 -3.82
C ASN A 76 10.58 15.54 -4.16
N GLU A 77 10.64 14.40 -4.80
CA GLU A 77 9.54 13.49 -5.09
C GLU A 77 9.89 12.10 -4.57
N VAL A 78 8.86 11.33 -4.22
CA VAL A 78 9.02 9.97 -3.71
C VAL A 78 8.71 8.97 -4.81
N TYR A 79 9.60 8.00 -5.01
CA TYR A 79 9.43 6.92 -5.98
C TYR A 79 9.52 5.57 -5.28
N ILE A 80 8.68 4.64 -5.69
CA ILE A 80 8.80 3.23 -5.30
C ILE A 80 9.59 2.48 -6.37
N VAL A 81 10.61 1.75 -5.92
CA VAL A 81 11.51 0.95 -6.74
C VAL A 81 11.35 -0.52 -6.38
N GLY A 82 11.49 -1.41 -7.35
CA GLY A 82 11.37 -2.85 -7.14
C GLY A 82 9.94 -3.37 -6.94
N LEU A 83 8.92 -2.53 -7.10
CA LEU A 83 7.53 -2.97 -7.12
C LEU A 83 7.26 -3.70 -8.43
N HIS A 84 7.06 -5.02 -8.34
CA HIS A 84 6.73 -5.85 -9.50
C HIS A 84 5.22 -5.84 -9.75
N ILE A 85 4.83 -5.45 -10.97
CA ILE A 85 3.45 -5.59 -11.47
C ILE A 85 3.53 -6.35 -12.79
N SER A 86 2.92 -7.53 -12.83
CA SER A 86 2.94 -8.37 -14.04
C SER A 86 2.28 -7.67 -15.22
N PRO A 87 2.77 -7.84 -16.44
CA PRO A 87 2.14 -7.31 -17.64
C PRO A 87 0.69 -7.79 -17.76
N TYR A 88 -0.18 -6.92 -18.29
CA TYR A 88 -1.55 -7.31 -18.58
C TYR A 88 -1.60 -8.11 -19.87
N GLU A 89 -2.21 -9.30 -19.86
CA GLU A 89 -2.22 -10.26 -20.98
C GLU A 89 -2.76 -9.68 -22.29
N HIS A 90 -3.75 -8.79 -22.18
CA HIS A 90 -4.34 -8.11 -23.35
C HIS A 90 -3.78 -6.70 -23.57
N GLY A 91 -2.64 -6.37 -22.99
CA GLY A 91 -2.05 -5.01 -23.04
C GLY A 91 -1.12 -4.78 -24.22
N ASN A 92 -0.65 -5.85 -24.88
CA ASN A 92 0.26 -5.81 -26.03
C ASN A 92 1.37 -4.71 -25.88
N ILE A 93 1.48 -3.81 -26.85
CA ILE A 93 2.45 -2.70 -26.88
C ILE A 93 2.25 -1.64 -25.79
N PHE A 94 1.08 -1.58 -25.13
CA PHE A 94 0.81 -0.62 -24.04
C PHE A 94 1.32 -1.09 -22.68
N ASN A 95 1.86 -2.29 -22.58
CA ASN A 95 2.50 -2.77 -21.35
C ASN A 95 3.82 -2.01 -21.14
N LYS A 96 4.04 -1.63 -19.88
CA LYS A 96 5.29 -1.01 -19.44
C LYS A 96 6.15 -2.04 -18.70
N ASP A 97 7.42 -1.71 -18.50
CA ASP A 97 8.34 -2.51 -17.72
C ASP A 97 7.71 -2.86 -16.33
N PRO A 98 7.62 -4.14 -16.00
CA PRO A 98 7.10 -4.61 -14.71
C PRO A 98 7.78 -4.02 -13.48
N LEU A 99 9.07 -3.71 -13.58
CA LEU A 99 9.90 -3.22 -12.45
C LEU A 99 10.19 -1.71 -12.50
N ARG A 100 9.56 -0.96 -13.39
CA ARG A 100 9.81 0.48 -13.51
C ARG A 100 9.62 1.22 -12.19
N ASP A 101 10.34 2.32 -12.01
CA ASP A 101 10.12 3.25 -10.90
C ASP A 101 8.74 3.92 -11.03
N ARG A 102 7.98 3.96 -9.93
CA ARG A 102 6.64 4.57 -9.90
C ARG A 102 6.61 5.70 -8.90
N LYS A 103 6.13 6.86 -9.37
CA LYS A 103 5.98 8.03 -8.52
C LYS A 103 4.87 7.82 -7.50
N LEU A 104 5.15 8.20 -6.26
CA LEU A 104 4.17 8.24 -5.17
C LEU A 104 3.67 9.67 -4.97
N LEU A 105 2.38 9.80 -4.72
CA LEU A 105 1.70 11.07 -4.51
C LEU A 105 1.52 11.29 -3.02
N LEU A 106 2.25 12.27 -2.50
CA LEU A 106 2.26 12.69 -1.10
C LEU A 106 2.16 14.20 -1.02
N ASN A 107 1.67 14.71 0.11
CA ASN A 107 1.66 16.14 0.38
C ASN A 107 3.09 16.68 0.55
N ARG A 108 3.33 17.92 0.14
CA ARG A 108 4.66 18.56 0.25
C ARG A 108 5.19 18.55 1.70
N ARG A 109 4.32 18.75 2.67
CA ARG A 109 4.68 18.70 4.10
C ARG A 109 5.17 17.30 4.52
N GLU A 110 4.54 16.25 4.00
CA GLU A 110 4.93 14.85 4.26
C GLU A 110 6.27 14.53 3.62
N ILE A 111 6.47 14.94 2.34
CA ILE A 111 7.74 14.76 1.65
C ILE A 111 8.88 15.42 2.42
N ASN A 112 8.70 16.66 2.89
CA ASN A 112 9.72 17.35 3.68
C ASN A 112 10.04 16.62 4.98
N LYS A 113 9.04 16.08 5.69
CA LYS A 113 9.26 15.24 6.88
C LYS A 113 10.06 13.99 6.55
N LEU A 114 9.71 13.31 5.44
CA LEU A 114 10.44 12.12 4.99
C LEU A 114 11.89 12.43 4.64
N ILE A 115 12.17 13.56 3.99
CA ILE A 115 13.54 14.01 3.67
C ILE A 115 14.36 14.18 4.95
N VAL A 116 13.80 14.82 5.98
CA VAL A 116 14.50 15.00 7.25
C VAL A 116 14.78 13.65 7.91
N MET A 117 13.79 12.76 7.96
CA MET A 117 13.94 11.43 8.56
C MET A 117 14.96 10.56 7.81
N THR A 118 14.91 10.55 6.47
CA THR A 118 15.84 9.73 5.66
C THR A 118 17.28 10.24 5.66
N LYS A 119 17.50 11.53 5.93
CA LYS A 119 18.85 12.08 6.16
C LYS A 119 19.48 11.56 7.45
N GLN A 120 18.69 11.14 8.43
CA GLN A 120 19.20 10.50 9.63
C GLN A 120 19.68 9.09 9.31
N LYS A 121 20.83 8.69 9.84
CA LYS A 121 21.44 7.38 9.59
C LYS A 121 20.51 6.24 10.04
N GLY A 122 20.30 5.28 9.15
CA GLY A 122 19.60 4.02 9.44
C GLY A 122 18.09 4.02 9.14
N TYR A 123 17.50 5.13 8.71
CA TYR A 123 16.10 5.12 8.28
C TYR A 123 15.94 4.72 6.83
N SER A 124 14.96 3.87 6.57
CA SER A 124 14.56 3.40 5.25
C SER A 124 13.05 3.57 5.06
N LEU A 125 12.64 3.83 3.82
CA LEU A 125 11.24 3.90 3.42
C LEU A 125 10.87 2.58 2.77
N VAL A 126 9.94 1.86 3.38
CA VAL A 126 9.53 0.52 2.92
C VAL A 126 8.03 0.48 2.71
N PRO A 127 7.51 0.05 1.55
CA PRO A 127 6.09 -0.15 1.36
C PRO A 127 5.64 -1.37 2.19
N LEU A 128 4.54 -1.20 2.92
CA LEU A 128 3.97 -2.22 3.81
C LEU A 128 2.82 -2.96 3.14
N ASN A 129 1.86 -2.19 2.66
CA ASN A 129 0.64 -2.70 2.05
C ASN A 129 0.28 -1.89 0.82
N MET A 130 -0.39 -2.52 -0.13
CA MET A 130 -1.07 -1.86 -1.24
C MET A 130 -2.54 -2.30 -1.27
N TYR A 131 -3.45 -1.36 -1.40
CA TYR A 131 -4.89 -1.61 -1.32
C TYR A 131 -5.68 -0.65 -2.20
N PHE A 132 -6.91 -1.04 -2.52
CA PHE A 132 -7.88 -0.15 -3.14
C PHE A 132 -8.62 0.64 -2.07
N LYS A 133 -8.68 1.97 -2.24
CA LYS A 133 -9.54 2.87 -1.49
C LYS A 133 -10.54 3.47 -2.47
N GLY A 134 -11.72 2.90 -2.52
CA GLY A 134 -12.67 3.17 -3.60
C GLY A 134 -12.11 2.75 -4.96
N SER A 135 -11.98 3.67 -5.90
CA SER A 135 -11.42 3.45 -7.24
C SER A 135 -9.90 3.71 -7.33
N LEU A 136 -9.28 4.21 -6.27
CA LEU A 136 -7.87 4.59 -6.24
C LEU A 136 -7.01 3.49 -5.62
N VAL A 137 -5.80 3.31 -6.14
CA VAL A 137 -4.78 2.47 -5.53
C VAL A 137 -3.96 3.32 -4.55
N LYS A 138 -3.83 2.85 -3.32
CA LYS A 138 -3.05 3.45 -2.25
C LYS A 138 -1.95 2.51 -1.79
N VAL A 139 -0.85 3.10 -1.33
CA VAL A 139 0.29 2.38 -0.75
C VAL A 139 0.54 2.91 0.66
N GLU A 140 0.57 2.03 1.63
CA GLU A 140 1.00 2.34 2.99
C GLU A 140 2.52 2.26 3.05
N LEU A 141 3.19 3.40 3.29
CA LEU A 141 4.62 3.49 3.47
C LEU A 141 4.98 3.46 4.94
N GLY A 142 5.92 2.60 5.31
CA GLY A 142 6.56 2.60 6.62
C GLY A 142 7.90 3.33 6.59
N VAL A 143 8.14 4.15 7.60
CA VAL A 143 9.45 4.73 7.91
C VAL A 143 10.02 3.96 9.08
N GLY A 144 11.14 3.30 8.89
CA GLY A 144 11.70 2.46 9.95
C GLY A 144 13.21 2.26 9.85
N LYS A 145 13.77 1.78 10.95
CA LYS A 145 15.17 1.37 11.06
C LYS A 145 15.33 -0.12 10.80
N GLY A 146 16.38 -0.51 10.08
CA GLY A 146 16.75 -1.91 9.91
C GLY A 146 17.04 -2.57 11.25
N LYS A 147 16.43 -3.72 11.53
CA LYS A 147 16.68 -4.53 12.72
C LYS A 147 18.03 -5.18 12.67
N LYS A 148 18.73 -5.22 13.80
CA LYS A 148 19.97 -6.00 13.96
C LYS A 148 19.67 -7.50 13.94
N LEU A 149 20.64 -8.31 13.64
CA LEU A 149 20.49 -9.78 13.58
C LEU A 149 19.98 -10.37 14.89
N TYR A 150 20.40 -9.80 16.02
CA TYR A 150 19.94 -10.20 17.35
C TYR A 150 18.43 -9.98 17.54
N ASP A 151 17.95 -8.78 17.22
CA ASP A 151 16.52 -8.42 17.33
C ASP A 151 15.63 -9.33 16.48
N LYS A 152 16.11 -9.74 15.30
CA LYS A 152 15.39 -10.68 14.42
C LYS A 152 15.24 -12.07 15.04
N ARG A 153 16.26 -12.55 15.75
CA ARG A 153 16.23 -13.85 16.43
C ARG A 153 15.25 -13.86 17.58
N GLU A 154 15.20 -12.78 18.37
CA GLU A 154 14.23 -12.64 19.46
C GLU A 154 12.78 -12.59 18.95
N ASP A 155 12.53 -11.86 17.86
CA ASP A 155 11.19 -11.80 17.25
C ASP A 155 10.73 -13.17 16.73
N ILE A 156 11.63 -13.96 16.15
CA ILE A 156 11.33 -15.33 15.71
C ILE A 156 11.01 -16.21 16.93
N ALA A 157 11.84 -16.18 17.96
CA ALA A 157 11.61 -16.97 19.18
C ALA A 157 10.29 -16.65 19.86
N LYS A 158 9.91 -15.36 19.95
CA LYS A 158 8.61 -14.93 20.48
C LYS A 158 7.44 -15.48 19.66
N LYS A 159 7.49 -15.34 18.33
CA LYS A 159 6.44 -15.86 17.44
C LYS A 159 6.28 -17.38 17.53
N ASP A 160 7.40 -18.11 17.65
CA ASP A 160 7.34 -19.56 17.79
C ASP A 160 6.78 -19.97 19.16
N ALA A 161 7.10 -19.24 20.22
CA ALA A 161 6.50 -19.45 21.54
C ALA A 161 4.98 -19.21 21.52
N GLU A 162 4.53 -18.08 20.95
CA GLU A 162 3.10 -17.78 20.79
C GLU A 162 2.37 -18.85 19.96
N ARG A 163 2.99 -19.32 18.86
CA ARG A 163 2.42 -20.38 18.03
C ARG A 163 2.26 -21.68 18.79
N ARG A 164 3.25 -22.06 19.60
CA ARG A 164 3.17 -23.27 20.47
C ARG A 164 2.05 -23.14 21.51
N MET A 165 1.93 -21.99 22.16
CA MET A 165 0.84 -21.73 23.11
C MET A 165 -0.54 -21.86 22.46
N LEU A 166 -0.73 -21.25 21.28
CA LEU A 166 -2.00 -21.34 20.54
C LEU A 166 -2.33 -22.78 20.09
N GLN A 167 -1.33 -23.59 19.76
CA GLN A 167 -1.53 -25.01 19.43
C GLN A 167 -1.95 -25.81 20.66
N HIS A 168 -1.34 -25.59 21.82
CA HIS A 168 -1.75 -26.24 23.06
C HIS A 168 -3.17 -25.91 23.46
N MET A 169 -3.60 -24.62 23.30
CA MET A 169 -4.98 -24.19 23.60
C MET A 169 -6.04 -24.76 22.65
N LYS A 170 -5.67 -25.15 21.43
CA LYS A 170 -6.59 -25.78 20.46
C LYS A 170 -6.74 -27.28 20.65
N ASN A 171 -5.81 -27.92 21.35
CA ASN A 171 -5.78 -29.37 21.59
C ASN A 171 -6.34 -29.75 22.96
N GLN A 172 -6.84 -28.79 23.72
CA GLN A 172 -7.66 -28.96 24.92
C GLN A 172 -9.14 -28.74 24.59
#